data_2e691101bfaca46dd53d80422114db6f
#
_entry.id   2e691101bfaca46dd53d80422114db6f
#
_cell.length_a   1.000
_cell.length_b   1.000
_cell.length_c   1.000
_cell.angle_alpha   90.00
_cell.angle_beta   90.00
_cell.angle_gamma   90.00
#
_symmetry.space_group_name_H-M   'P 1'
#
loop_
_entity.id
_entity.type
_entity.pdbx_description
1 polymer ?
#
loop_
_entity_poly.entity_id
_entity_poly.type
_entity_poly.pdbx_seq_one_letter_code
_entity_poly.pdbx_strand_id
1 'polypeptide(L)'
;NTWVLGLQTGEFGPLAQSIAGIDIALNDLFARKLSKPLWEFYGGKKSEVPIYASGINPKGAEKMAENALDKGFKALKLKIGFDKKKDIQNIKSLKTLVGENEKLMTDANQAWDVNEALQMMDKISEYNLSWLEEPIPVDRPSDEWRKLHETGTTPLAGGENVMGVQGFNSLLSEGVLDVIQPDLAKWGGLTKTIPVAQKILSSRKSYCPHYLGGGVGLVASAHALAAVGGNGMLEVDFNNNPLRSLIVDPMLDKSSGSMELGKGYGLGIEFDFKQIEEFRVL
;
A
#
# COMPACT_ATOMS: atom_id res chain seq x y z
N ASN A 1 -26.90 11.29 -4.88
CA ASN A 1 -25.49 11.61 -4.70
C ASN A 1 -25.02 11.08 -3.35
N THR A 2 -24.45 9.88 -3.35
CA THR A 2 -24.07 9.10 -2.16
C THR A 2 -23.00 9.82 -1.32
N TRP A 3 -22.09 10.55 -1.97
CA TRP A 3 -21.07 11.34 -1.29
C TRP A 3 -21.67 12.49 -0.45
N VAL A 4 -22.68 13.18 -0.98
CA VAL A 4 -23.40 14.22 -0.24
C VAL A 4 -24.13 13.66 0.97
N LEU A 5 -24.68 12.45 0.85
CA LEU A 5 -25.29 11.75 1.98
C LEU A 5 -24.28 11.48 3.09
N GLY A 6 -23.07 11.03 2.77
CA GLY A 6 -22.00 10.82 3.74
C GLY A 6 -21.62 12.10 4.49
N LEU A 7 -21.54 13.23 3.78
CA LEU A 7 -21.34 14.54 4.39
C LEU A 7 -22.45 14.89 5.40
N GLN A 8 -23.69 14.63 5.00
CA GLN A 8 -24.86 14.97 5.85
C GLN A 8 -24.99 14.09 7.09
N THR A 9 -24.58 12.81 6.99
CA THR A 9 -24.68 11.85 8.11
C THR A 9 -23.42 11.76 8.96
N GLY A 10 -22.30 12.36 8.52
CA GLY A 10 -21.02 12.24 9.20
C GLY A 10 -20.35 10.85 9.07
N GLU A 11 -20.92 9.94 8.28
CA GLU A 11 -20.49 8.55 8.12
C GLU A 11 -19.62 8.35 6.88
N PHE A 12 -18.46 9.02 6.84
CA PHE A 12 -17.59 8.99 5.68
C PHE A 12 -16.93 7.63 5.44
N GLY A 13 -16.40 6.99 6.46
CA GLY A 13 -15.58 5.78 6.32
C GLY A 13 -16.31 4.63 5.61
N PRO A 14 -17.37 4.05 6.19
CA PRO A 14 -18.10 2.94 5.58
C PRO A 14 -18.72 3.29 4.23
N LEU A 15 -19.21 4.54 4.09
CA LEU A 15 -19.81 4.98 2.84
C LEU A 15 -18.78 5.14 1.72
N ALA A 16 -17.60 5.69 2.02
CA ALA A 16 -16.51 5.83 1.05
C ALA A 16 -16.02 4.45 0.57
N GLN A 17 -15.90 3.48 1.49
CA GLN A 17 -15.56 2.09 1.16
C GLN A 17 -16.62 1.43 0.27
N SER A 18 -17.91 1.63 0.57
CA SER A 18 -19.01 1.11 -0.25
C SER A 18 -18.99 1.70 -1.67
N ILE A 19 -18.76 3.02 -1.80
CA ILE A 19 -18.61 3.70 -3.09
C ILE A 19 -17.39 3.13 -3.84
N ALA A 20 -16.26 2.93 -3.16
CA ALA A 20 -15.07 2.36 -3.76
C ALA A 20 -15.29 0.94 -4.29
N GLY A 21 -15.97 0.09 -3.53
CA GLY A 21 -16.32 -1.26 -3.97
C GLY A 21 -17.21 -1.27 -5.22
N ILE A 22 -18.22 -0.40 -5.28
CA ILE A 22 -19.08 -0.23 -6.46
C ILE A 22 -18.27 0.30 -7.65
N ASP A 23 -17.39 1.26 -7.43
CA ASP A 23 -16.52 1.82 -8.48
C ASP A 23 -15.61 0.74 -9.08
N ILE A 24 -14.97 -0.09 -8.24
CA ILE A 24 -14.14 -1.21 -8.68
C ILE A 24 -14.96 -2.18 -9.55
N ALA A 25 -16.16 -2.55 -9.09
CA ALA A 25 -17.03 -3.48 -9.82
C ALA A 25 -17.50 -2.91 -11.18
N LEU A 26 -17.83 -1.63 -11.24
CA LEU A 26 -18.20 -0.96 -12.51
C LEU A 26 -17.01 -0.88 -13.47
N ASN A 27 -15.83 -0.58 -12.99
CA ASN A 27 -14.61 -0.55 -13.81
C ASN A 27 -14.26 -1.94 -14.35
N ASP A 28 -14.37 -2.99 -13.54
CA ASP A 28 -14.23 -4.38 -13.99
C ASP A 28 -15.23 -4.72 -15.10
N LEU A 29 -16.50 -4.39 -14.90
CA LEU A 29 -17.56 -4.61 -15.89
C LEU A 29 -17.28 -3.89 -17.23
N PHE A 30 -16.87 -2.62 -17.18
CA PHE A 30 -16.56 -1.85 -18.40
C PHE A 30 -15.35 -2.40 -19.14
N ALA A 31 -14.28 -2.74 -18.43
CA ALA A 31 -13.08 -3.32 -19.03
C ALA A 31 -13.37 -4.69 -19.65
N ARG A 32 -14.17 -5.54 -18.99
CA ARG A 32 -14.67 -6.82 -19.54
C ARG A 32 -15.49 -6.62 -20.81
N LYS A 33 -16.40 -5.64 -20.83
CA LYS A 33 -17.22 -5.30 -22.02
C LYS A 33 -16.34 -4.91 -23.21
N LEU A 34 -15.19 -4.28 -22.95
CA LEU A 34 -14.23 -3.89 -24.00
C LEU A 34 -13.18 -4.96 -24.29
N SER A 35 -13.28 -6.13 -23.66
CA SER A 35 -12.31 -7.23 -23.76
C SER A 35 -10.88 -6.80 -23.45
N LYS A 36 -10.69 -6.00 -22.42
CA LYS A 36 -9.39 -5.50 -21.97
C LYS A 36 -9.14 -5.79 -20.50
N PRO A 37 -7.88 -6.09 -20.09
CA PRO A 37 -7.48 -6.02 -18.69
C PRO A 37 -7.63 -4.59 -18.16
N LEU A 38 -7.91 -4.42 -16.87
CA LEU A 38 -8.06 -3.09 -16.27
C LEU A 38 -6.81 -2.21 -16.41
N TRP A 39 -5.62 -2.80 -16.24
CA TRP A 39 -4.37 -2.05 -16.39
C TRP A 39 -4.21 -1.49 -17.81
N GLU A 40 -4.59 -2.25 -18.85
CA GLU A 40 -4.54 -1.81 -20.25
C GLU A 40 -5.68 -0.82 -20.56
N PHE A 41 -6.86 -1.04 -19.99
CA PHE A 41 -8.01 -0.13 -20.13
C PHE A 41 -7.65 1.30 -19.69
N TYR A 42 -6.83 1.43 -18.63
CA TYR A 42 -6.34 2.70 -18.14
C TYR A 42 -4.98 3.15 -18.75
N GLY A 43 -4.51 2.49 -19.78
CA GLY A 43 -3.35 2.92 -20.57
C GLY A 43 -1.99 2.41 -20.07
N GLY A 44 -1.98 1.45 -19.16
CA GLY A 44 -0.77 0.75 -18.70
C GLY A 44 -0.08 0.01 -19.85
N LYS A 45 1.23 -0.21 -19.69
CA LYS A 45 2.07 -0.86 -20.71
C LYS A 45 2.61 -2.21 -20.29
N LYS A 46 2.53 -2.55 -19.01
CA LYS A 46 3.03 -3.80 -18.43
C LYS A 46 2.01 -4.36 -17.46
N SER A 47 1.87 -5.67 -17.45
CA SER A 47 0.99 -6.41 -16.55
C SER A 47 1.67 -6.78 -15.23
N GLU A 48 2.98 -6.63 -15.13
CA GLU A 48 3.80 -6.97 -13.98
C GLU A 48 3.99 -5.75 -13.07
N VAL A 49 3.81 -5.96 -11.75
CA VAL A 49 4.07 -4.95 -10.73
C VAL A 49 4.96 -5.50 -9.62
N PRO A 50 5.99 -4.77 -9.16
CA PRO A 50 6.80 -5.19 -8.04
C PRO A 50 5.98 -5.17 -6.75
N ILE A 51 6.25 -6.11 -5.86
CA ILE A 51 5.52 -6.29 -4.59
C ILE A 51 6.46 -6.22 -3.38
N TYR A 52 5.89 -5.92 -2.21
CA TYR A 52 6.57 -6.10 -0.94
C TYR A 52 5.67 -6.81 0.07
N ALA A 53 6.27 -7.63 0.95
CA ALA A 53 5.55 -8.23 2.06
C ALA A 53 5.39 -7.21 3.18
N SER A 54 4.15 -6.90 3.52
CA SER A 54 3.77 -6.02 4.61
C SER A 54 3.27 -6.80 5.82
N GLY A 55 3.08 -6.10 6.95
CA GLY A 55 2.56 -6.71 8.16
C GLY A 55 3.54 -7.65 8.85
N ILE A 56 4.85 -7.48 8.62
CA ILE A 56 5.87 -8.18 9.42
C ILE A 56 5.80 -7.63 10.85
N ASN A 57 5.20 -8.42 11.74
CA ASN A 57 4.93 -8.00 13.11
C ASN A 57 6.20 -8.05 13.99
N PRO A 58 6.33 -7.20 15.03
CA PRO A 58 7.52 -7.14 15.87
C PRO A 58 7.85 -8.46 16.58
N LYS A 59 6.81 -9.21 16.95
CA LYS A 59 6.97 -10.55 17.54
C LYS A 59 7.18 -11.59 16.45
N GLY A 60 8.36 -12.22 16.44
CA GLY A 60 8.70 -13.23 15.42
C GLY A 60 9.02 -12.64 14.05
N ALA A 61 9.45 -11.38 14.00
CA ALA A 61 9.76 -10.64 12.77
C ALA A 61 10.74 -11.40 11.86
N GLU A 62 11.79 -11.93 12.40
CA GLU A 62 12.84 -12.67 11.67
C GLU A 62 12.25 -13.88 10.94
N LYS A 63 11.49 -14.72 11.66
CA LYS A 63 10.85 -15.90 11.05
C LYS A 63 9.80 -15.54 10.02
N MET A 64 9.04 -14.44 10.23
CA MET A 64 8.08 -13.96 9.21
C MET A 64 8.82 -13.46 7.98
N ALA A 65 9.93 -12.75 8.16
CA ALA A 65 10.77 -12.25 7.07
C ALA A 65 11.39 -13.40 6.26
N GLU A 66 11.97 -14.40 6.91
CA GLU A 66 12.46 -15.62 6.26
C GLU A 66 11.38 -16.28 5.41
N ASN A 67 10.20 -16.50 5.98
CA ASN A 67 9.08 -17.09 5.25
C ASN A 67 8.63 -16.23 4.05
N ALA A 68 8.72 -14.90 4.14
CA ALA A 68 8.38 -14.02 3.02
C ALA A 68 9.45 -14.11 1.91
N LEU A 69 10.72 -14.11 2.26
CA LEU A 69 11.82 -14.29 1.31
C LEU A 69 11.74 -15.67 0.61
N ASP A 70 11.45 -16.75 1.35
CA ASP A 70 11.24 -18.10 0.80
C ASP A 70 10.06 -18.15 -0.18
N LYS A 71 9.04 -17.29 0.01
CA LYS A 71 7.93 -17.12 -0.92
C LYS A 71 8.25 -16.21 -2.10
N GLY A 72 9.48 -15.69 -2.19
CA GLY A 72 9.97 -14.90 -3.31
C GLY A 72 9.81 -13.39 -3.18
N PHE A 73 9.34 -12.88 -2.04
CA PHE A 73 9.35 -11.44 -1.79
C PHE A 73 10.78 -10.93 -1.70
N LYS A 74 11.06 -9.77 -2.33
CA LYS A 74 12.36 -9.11 -2.33
C LYS A 74 12.34 -7.76 -1.58
N ALA A 75 11.24 -7.47 -0.94
CA ALA A 75 11.07 -6.27 -0.15
C ALA A 75 10.13 -6.55 1.02
N LEU A 76 10.44 -6.01 2.19
CA LEU A 76 9.73 -6.27 3.44
C LEU A 76 9.40 -4.96 4.15
N LYS A 77 8.21 -4.86 4.75
CA LYS A 77 7.82 -3.74 5.63
C LYS A 77 7.57 -4.23 7.05
N LEU A 78 8.45 -3.84 7.96
CA LEU A 78 8.39 -4.18 9.39
C LEU A 78 7.52 -3.19 10.14
N LYS A 79 6.61 -3.66 10.97
CA LYS A 79 5.88 -2.85 11.95
C LYS A 79 6.78 -2.49 13.12
N ILE A 80 6.87 -1.21 13.45
CA ILE A 80 7.63 -0.63 14.57
C ILE A 80 6.74 0.32 15.37
N GLY A 81 7.29 0.99 16.39
CA GLY A 81 6.52 1.92 17.22
C GLY A 81 5.97 1.30 18.51
N PHE A 82 6.40 0.08 18.86
CA PHE A 82 5.94 -0.64 20.04
C PHE A 82 6.94 -0.60 21.19
N ASP A 83 8.20 -0.86 20.91
CA ASP A 83 9.31 -0.83 21.88
C ASP A 83 10.59 -0.42 21.15
N LYS A 84 11.15 0.74 21.49
CA LYS A 84 12.30 1.34 20.81
C LYS A 84 13.53 0.40 20.71
N LYS A 85 13.79 -0.41 21.74
CA LYS A 85 14.92 -1.35 21.73
C LYS A 85 14.63 -2.54 20.83
N LYS A 86 13.43 -3.08 20.92
CA LYS A 86 12.97 -4.20 20.11
C LYS A 86 12.87 -3.81 18.64
N ASP A 87 12.36 -2.63 18.35
CA ASP A 87 12.23 -2.11 17.01
C ASP A 87 13.60 -2.01 16.31
N ILE A 88 14.60 -1.41 16.98
CA ILE A 88 15.97 -1.33 16.46
C ILE A 88 16.60 -2.72 16.30
N GLN A 89 16.40 -3.63 17.26
CA GLN A 89 16.89 -5.00 17.16
C GLN A 89 16.30 -5.72 15.95
N ASN A 90 15.00 -5.61 15.75
CA ASN A 90 14.31 -6.21 14.60
C ASN A 90 14.80 -5.60 13.27
N ILE A 91 14.92 -4.27 13.17
CA ILE A 91 15.47 -3.60 11.98
C ILE A 91 16.86 -4.16 11.65
N LYS A 92 17.75 -4.24 12.65
CA LYS A 92 19.10 -4.78 12.48
C LYS A 92 19.09 -6.24 12.00
N SER A 93 18.29 -7.11 12.63
CA SER A 93 18.15 -8.51 12.21
C SER A 93 17.63 -8.64 10.79
N LEU A 94 16.56 -7.91 10.46
CA LEU A 94 15.96 -7.97 9.12
C LEU A 94 16.90 -7.37 8.06
N LYS A 95 17.63 -6.30 8.37
CA LYS A 95 18.61 -5.72 7.44
C LYS A 95 19.73 -6.69 7.13
N THR A 96 20.19 -7.46 8.13
CA THR A 96 21.16 -8.54 7.93
C THR A 96 20.58 -9.65 7.05
N LEU A 97 19.32 -10.00 7.27
CA LEU A 97 18.63 -11.07 6.53
C LEU A 97 18.40 -10.71 5.06
N VAL A 98 17.91 -9.50 4.78
CA VAL A 98 17.64 -9.05 3.40
C VAL A 98 18.92 -8.68 2.63
N GLY A 99 20.00 -8.34 3.32
CA GLY A 99 21.26 -7.94 2.68
C GLY A 99 21.20 -6.59 1.97
N GLU A 100 22.13 -6.38 1.03
CA GLU A 100 22.28 -5.09 0.34
C GLU A 100 21.31 -4.91 -0.84
N ASN A 101 20.87 -6.01 -1.45
CA ASN A 101 20.10 -5.99 -2.70
C ASN A 101 18.59 -5.89 -2.48
N GLU A 102 18.11 -6.19 -1.28
CA GLU A 102 16.69 -6.22 -0.96
C GLU A 102 16.26 -4.97 -0.19
N LYS A 103 14.99 -4.62 -0.29
CA LYS A 103 14.46 -3.40 0.33
C LYS A 103 13.84 -3.72 1.70
N LEU A 104 14.22 -2.93 2.69
CA LEU A 104 13.57 -2.93 3.99
C LEU A 104 12.90 -1.57 4.23
N MET A 105 11.62 -1.62 4.57
CA MET A 105 10.79 -0.49 4.96
C MET A 105 10.30 -0.67 6.39
N THR A 106 9.91 0.43 7.01
CA THR A 106 9.32 0.41 8.35
C THR A 106 8.04 1.23 8.39
N ASP A 107 7.12 0.82 9.27
CA ASP A 107 5.85 1.48 9.50
C ASP A 107 5.60 1.62 11.00
N ALA A 108 5.54 2.86 11.46
CA ALA A 108 5.33 3.20 12.86
C ALA A 108 3.85 3.36 13.22
N ASN A 109 2.95 3.33 12.25
CA ASN A 109 1.50 3.48 12.46
C ASN A 109 1.15 4.60 13.45
N GLN A 110 1.75 5.78 13.24
CA GLN A 110 1.44 7.00 14.01
C GLN A 110 1.80 6.92 15.51
N ALA A 111 2.79 6.09 15.88
CA ALA A 111 3.05 5.74 17.27
C ALA A 111 3.77 6.83 18.06
N TRP A 112 4.46 7.79 17.42
CA TRP A 112 5.36 8.70 18.11
C TRP A 112 4.88 10.15 18.13
N ASP A 113 5.37 10.91 19.09
CA ASP A 113 5.44 12.35 18.97
C ASP A 113 6.65 12.77 18.10
N VAL A 114 6.72 14.07 17.78
CA VAL A 114 7.80 14.61 16.91
C VAL A 114 9.19 14.37 17.48
N ASN A 115 9.37 14.51 18.80
CA ASN A 115 10.69 14.34 19.42
C ASN A 115 11.10 12.86 19.44
N GLU A 116 10.17 11.98 19.71
CA GLU A 116 10.39 10.54 19.64
C GLU A 116 10.70 10.08 18.21
N ALA A 117 9.96 10.59 17.22
CA ALA A 117 10.20 10.34 15.81
C ALA A 117 11.61 10.76 15.38
N LEU A 118 12.04 11.97 15.73
CA LEU A 118 13.39 12.47 15.45
C LEU A 118 14.48 11.58 16.08
N GLN A 119 14.29 11.17 17.34
CA GLN A 119 15.24 10.28 18.03
C GLN A 119 15.32 8.91 17.38
N MET A 120 14.17 8.38 16.88
CA MET A 120 14.17 7.11 16.18
C MET A 120 14.76 7.24 14.78
N MET A 121 14.45 8.29 14.04
CA MET A 121 15.04 8.56 12.71
C MET A 121 16.56 8.66 12.78
N ASP A 122 17.12 9.32 13.80
CA ASP A 122 18.56 9.36 14.03
C ASP A 122 19.15 7.93 14.20
N LYS A 123 18.53 7.11 15.05
CA LYS A 123 19.00 5.73 15.33
C LYS A 123 18.86 4.78 14.16
N ILE A 124 17.87 4.97 13.29
CA ILE A 124 17.63 4.09 12.13
C ILE A 124 18.31 4.58 10.86
N SER A 125 18.91 5.76 10.86
CA SER A 125 19.57 6.36 9.70
C SER A 125 20.68 5.49 9.10
N GLU A 126 21.41 4.73 9.93
CA GLU A 126 22.49 3.84 9.50
C GLU A 126 22.01 2.60 8.71
N TYR A 127 20.73 2.24 8.81
CA TYR A 127 20.20 1.00 8.18
C TYR A 127 19.76 1.19 6.73
N ASN A 128 19.83 2.40 6.16
CA ASN A 128 19.45 2.69 4.78
C ASN A 128 18.08 2.10 4.40
N LEU A 129 17.06 2.45 5.20
CA LEU A 129 15.68 2.01 4.98
C LEU A 129 15.10 2.70 3.75
N SER A 130 14.27 1.99 2.98
CA SER A 130 13.63 2.56 1.78
C SER A 130 12.61 3.64 2.14
N TRP A 131 11.93 3.52 3.28
CA TRP A 131 11.10 4.57 3.90
C TRP A 131 10.74 4.26 5.36
N LEU A 132 10.34 5.32 6.07
CA LEU A 132 9.65 5.28 7.35
C LEU A 132 8.22 5.79 7.12
N GLU A 133 7.23 4.92 7.37
CA GLU A 133 5.81 5.20 7.18
C GLU A 133 5.16 5.68 8.48
N GLU A 134 4.38 6.75 8.36
CA GLU A 134 3.57 7.36 9.41
C GLU A 134 4.24 7.40 10.80
N PRO A 135 5.40 8.09 10.95
CA PRO A 135 6.07 8.19 12.25
C PRO A 135 5.23 8.91 13.31
N ILE A 136 4.45 9.91 12.91
CA ILE A 136 3.58 10.72 13.79
C ILE A 136 2.13 10.68 13.27
N PRO A 137 1.12 11.04 14.11
CA PRO A 137 -0.28 11.08 13.65
C PRO A 137 -0.48 11.96 12.43
N VAL A 138 -1.33 11.52 11.50
CA VAL A 138 -1.54 12.17 10.20
C VAL A 138 -2.22 13.54 10.30
N ASP A 139 -2.91 13.80 11.40
CA ASP A 139 -3.59 15.06 11.70
C ASP A 139 -2.68 16.10 12.40
N ARG A 140 -1.40 15.76 12.62
CA ARG A 140 -0.42 16.72 13.15
C ARG A 140 -0.17 17.84 12.15
N PRO A 141 0.12 19.07 12.64
CA PRO A 141 0.44 20.21 11.78
C PRO A 141 1.55 19.93 10.77
N SER A 142 1.44 20.49 9.56
CA SER A 142 2.41 20.27 8.48
C SER A 142 3.82 20.71 8.82
N ASP A 143 4.00 21.67 9.75
CA ASP A 143 5.32 22.09 10.21
C ASP A 143 6.05 21.01 11.01
N GLU A 144 5.33 20.15 11.72
CA GLU A 144 5.90 18.99 12.41
C GLU A 144 6.37 17.93 11.40
N TRP A 145 5.56 17.63 10.38
CA TRP A 145 5.96 16.74 9.29
C TRP A 145 7.16 17.30 8.50
N ARG A 146 7.17 18.61 8.26
CA ARG A 146 8.28 19.31 7.60
C ARG A 146 9.57 19.19 8.41
N LYS A 147 9.49 19.33 9.72
CA LYS A 147 10.64 19.18 10.62
C LYS A 147 11.25 17.77 10.51
N LEU A 148 10.42 16.72 10.44
CA LEU A 148 10.88 15.35 10.25
C LEU A 148 11.55 15.19 8.87
N HIS A 149 10.91 15.69 7.81
CA HIS A 149 11.42 15.59 6.45
C HIS A 149 12.76 16.31 6.23
N GLU A 150 12.93 17.49 6.83
CA GLU A 150 14.16 18.30 6.71
C GLU A 150 15.30 17.78 7.59
N THR A 151 15.00 17.10 8.69
CA THR A 151 16.00 16.63 9.66
C THR A 151 16.46 15.19 9.36
N GLY A 152 15.54 14.34 8.92
CA GLY A 152 15.81 12.92 8.71
C GLY A 152 16.43 12.64 7.33
N THR A 153 17.16 11.53 7.24
CA THR A 153 17.74 11.02 5.99
C THR A 153 16.92 9.90 5.36
N THR A 154 16.06 9.25 6.16
CA THR A 154 15.15 8.20 5.69
C THR A 154 13.94 8.82 5.00
N PRO A 155 13.60 8.43 3.75
CA PRO A 155 12.41 8.93 3.07
C PRO A 155 11.15 8.70 3.90
N LEU A 156 10.22 9.66 3.90
CA LEU A 156 8.94 9.54 4.59
C LEU A 156 7.85 9.00 3.67
N ALA A 157 7.05 8.09 4.21
CA ALA A 157 5.89 7.53 3.52
C ALA A 157 4.59 7.77 4.31
N GLY A 158 3.47 7.79 3.60
CA GLY A 158 2.14 7.89 4.18
C GLY A 158 1.07 8.16 3.13
N GLY A 159 -0.17 8.28 3.57
CA GLY A 159 -1.29 8.58 2.68
C GLY A 159 -2.45 7.60 2.78
N GLU A 160 -2.30 6.47 3.47
CA GLU A 160 -3.37 5.49 3.69
C GLU A 160 -4.58 6.06 4.45
N ASN A 161 -4.31 7.09 5.27
CA ASN A 161 -5.32 7.78 6.08
C ASN A 161 -5.77 9.12 5.47
N VAL A 162 -5.28 9.46 4.28
CA VAL A 162 -5.71 10.65 3.53
C VAL A 162 -6.89 10.30 2.64
N MET A 163 -7.94 11.11 2.67
CA MET A 163 -9.16 10.90 1.91
C MET A 163 -9.42 12.01 0.89
N GLY A 164 -9.94 11.61 -0.26
CA GLY A 164 -10.42 12.53 -1.29
C GLY A 164 -9.30 13.23 -2.07
N VAL A 165 -9.66 13.67 -3.28
CA VAL A 165 -8.73 14.36 -4.19
C VAL A 165 -8.12 15.62 -3.56
N GLN A 166 -8.91 16.34 -2.77
CA GLN A 166 -8.44 17.57 -2.09
C GLN A 166 -7.38 17.26 -1.02
N GLY A 167 -7.57 16.19 -0.22
CA GLY A 167 -6.58 15.78 0.76
C GLY A 167 -5.23 15.46 0.12
N PHE A 168 -5.23 14.70 -1.00
CA PHE A 168 -4.00 14.42 -1.73
C PHE A 168 -3.40 15.65 -2.42
N ASN A 169 -4.22 16.59 -2.88
CA ASN A 169 -3.72 17.86 -3.41
C ASN A 169 -2.99 18.67 -2.33
N SER A 170 -3.54 18.76 -1.12
CA SER A 170 -2.89 19.42 0.01
C SER A 170 -1.59 18.71 0.39
N LEU A 171 -1.62 17.39 0.56
CA LEU A 171 -0.44 16.59 0.87
C LEU A 171 0.70 16.80 -0.14
N LEU A 172 0.38 16.79 -1.44
CA LEU A 172 1.36 17.04 -2.50
C LEU A 172 1.91 18.45 -2.48
N SER A 173 1.09 19.45 -2.13
CA SER A 173 1.56 20.85 -2.03
C SER A 173 2.48 21.08 -0.82
N GLU A 174 2.32 20.32 0.24
CA GLU A 174 3.20 20.36 1.41
C GLU A 174 4.59 19.76 1.13
N GLY A 175 4.64 18.74 0.26
CA GLY A 175 5.89 18.17 -0.25
C GLY A 175 6.69 17.34 0.74
N VAL A 176 6.16 17.04 1.92
CA VAL A 176 6.85 16.40 3.05
C VAL A 176 6.99 14.88 2.96
N LEU A 177 6.23 14.23 2.07
CA LEU A 177 6.34 12.79 1.84
C LEU A 177 7.04 12.50 0.51
N ASP A 178 7.83 11.43 0.47
CA ASP A 178 8.53 10.92 -0.71
C ASP A 178 7.79 9.75 -1.36
N VAL A 179 7.09 8.97 -0.54
CA VAL A 179 6.24 7.84 -0.95
C VAL A 179 4.82 8.11 -0.51
N ILE A 180 3.88 8.09 -1.45
CA ILE A 180 2.47 8.41 -1.20
C ILE A 180 1.63 7.17 -1.48
N GLN A 181 0.80 6.81 -0.48
CA GLN A 181 0.18 5.50 -0.36
C GLN A 181 -1.36 5.58 -0.26
N PRO A 182 -2.06 6.09 -1.29
CA PRO A 182 -3.52 6.08 -1.28
C PRO A 182 -4.06 4.65 -1.29
N ASP A 183 -5.12 4.43 -0.52
CA ASP A 183 -5.87 3.17 -0.52
C ASP A 183 -7.16 3.34 -1.32
N LEU A 184 -7.22 2.73 -2.50
CA LEU A 184 -8.38 2.85 -3.39
C LEU A 184 -9.65 2.18 -2.86
N ALA A 185 -9.51 1.24 -1.92
CA ALA A 185 -10.66 0.58 -1.31
C ALA A 185 -11.21 1.36 -0.11
N LYS A 186 -10.38 2.19 0.54
CA LYS A 186 -10.85 3.12 1.59
C LYS A 186 -11.66 4.28 1.00
N TRP A 187 -11.31 4.74 -0.22
CA TRP A 187 -12.03 5.83 -0.88
C TRP A 187 -11.81 5.82 -2.40
N GLY A 188 -12.79 6.34 -3.13
CA GLY A 188 -12.68 6.77 -4.53
C GLY A 188 -12.58 5.67 -5.59
N GLY A 189 -12.24 4.45 -5.24
CA GLY A 189 -12.04 3.36 -6.20
C GLY A 189 -10.97 3.68 -7.25
N LEU A 190 -11.01 3.02 -8.38
CA LEU A 190 -10.10 3.24 -9.51
C LEU A 190 -10.29 4.62 -10.15
N THR A 191 -11.56 5.05 -10.32
CA THR A 191 -11.92 6.30 -11.00
C THR A 191 -11.28 7.54 -10.37
N LYS A 192 -11.12 7.59 -9.05
CA LYS A 192 -10.54 8.74 -8.34
C LYS A 192 -9.07 8.54 -8.02
N THR A 193 -8.66 7.32 -7.74
CA THR A 193 -7.28 7.05 -7.32
C THR A 193 -6.29 7.10 -8.50
N ILE A 194 -6.66 6.65 -9.70
CA ILE A 194 -5.76 6.72 -10.87
C ILE A 194 -5.32 8.15 -11.19
N PRO A 195 -6.20 9.16 -11.30
CA PRO A 195 -5.76 10.55 -11.49
C PRO A 195 -4.87 11.07 -10.35
N VAL A 196 -5.13 10.67 -9.10
CA VAL A 196 -4.27 11.04 -7.96
C VAL A 196 -2.89 10.39 -8.11
N ALA A 197 -2.82 9.11 -8.46
CA ALA A 197 -1.55 8.41 -8.68
C ALA A 197 -0.72 9.07 -9.83
N GLN A 198 -1.37 9.45 -10.92
CA GLN A 198 -0.72 10.20 -12.00
C GLN A 198 -0.15 11.54 -11.51
N LYS A 199 -0.89 12.24 -10.65
CA LYS A 199 -0.43 13.50 -10.05
C LYS A 199 0.75 13.28 -9.10
N ILE A 200 0.75 12.21 -8.30
CA ILE A 200 1.88 11.81 -7.43
C ILE A 200 3.15 11.65 -8.30
N LEU A 201 3.06 10.87 -9.37
CA LEU A 201 4.20 10.64 -10.27
C LEU A 201 4.68 11.93 -10.96
N SER A 202 3.75 12.80 -11.40
CA SER A 202 4.11 14.09 -12.00
C SER A 202 4.78 15.05 -11.02
N SER A 203 4.55 14.88 -9.72
CA SER A 203 5.21 15.59 -8.63
C SER A 203 6.57 14.97 -8.23
N ARG A 204 7.08 13.99 -9.01
CA ARG A 204 8.33 13.25 -8.76
C ARG A 204 8.36 12.51 -7.41
N LYS A 205 7.19 12.11 -6.93
CA LYS A 205 7.03 11.26 -5.74
C LYS A 205 6.70 9.84 -6.19
N SER A 206 6.93 8.85 -5.31
CA SER A 206 6.60 7.45 -5.58
C SER A 206 5.15 7.16 -5.21
N TYR A 207 4.42 6.46 -6.08
CA TYR A 207 3.08 5.94 -5.81
C TYR A 207 3.19 4.47 -5.40
N CYS A 208 2.92 4.16 -4.15
CA CYS A 208 2.87 2.80 -3.61
C CYS A 208 1.50 2.57 -2.98
N PRO A 209 0.52 1.95 -3.68
CA PRO A 209 -0.81 1.79 -3.12
C PRO A 209 -0.79 0.99 -1.83
N HIS A 210 -1.38 1.55 -0.77
CA HIS A 210 -1.69 0.82 0.46
C HIS A 210 -2.86 -0.13 0.21
N TYR A 211 -2.80 -1.34 0.75
CA TYR A 211 -3.95 -2.21 0.81
C TYR A 211 -3.81 -3.31 1.87
N LEU A 212 -4.77 -3.38 2.78
CA LEU A 212 -4.96 -4.50 3.71
C LEU A 212 -6.37 -5.05 3.55
N GLY A 213 -6.50 -6.30 3.06
CA GLY A 213 -7.82 -6.89 2.85
C GLY A 213 -7.82 -8.13 1.96
N GLY A 214 -8.97 -8.43 1.36
CA GLY A 214 -9.17 -9.57 0.46
C GLY A 214 -8.54 -9.37 -0.93
N GLY A 215 -8.53 -10.45 -1.74
CA GLY A 215 -7.84 -10.46 -3.03
C GLY A 215 -8.39 -9.48 -4.07
N VAL A 216 -9.69 -9.21 -4.11
CA VAL A 216 -10.29 -8.33 -5.12
C VAL A 216 -9.71 -6.91 -5.06
N GLY A 217 -9.65 -6.31 -3.87
CA GLY A 217 -9.10 -4.96 -3.70
C GLY A 217 -7.59 -4.92 -3.93
N LEU A 218 -6.86 -5.98 -3.56
CA LEU A 218 -5.43 -6.09 -3.82
C LEU A 218 -5.14 -6.11 -5.33
N VAL A 219 -5.88 -6.93 -6.09
CA VAL A 219 -5.75 -6.99 -7.55
C VAL A 219 -6.15 -5.67 -8.19
N ALA A 220 -7.20 -5.00 -7.69
CA ALA A 220 -7.57 -3.66 -8.17
C ALA A 220 -6.44 -2.64 -7.93
N SER A 221 -5.77 -2.69 -6.76
CA SER A 221 -4.61 -1.85 -6.45
C SER A 221 -3.42 -2.15 -7.36
N ALA A 222 -3.18 -3.43 -7.67
CA ALA A 222 -2.17 -3.85 -8.62
C ALA A 222 -2.45 -3.31 -10.03
N HIS A 223 -3.70 -3.38 -10.50
CA HIS A 223 -4.11 -2.80 -11.78
C HIS A 223 -3.93 -1.28 -11.82
N ALA A 224 -4.24 -0.58 -10.73
CA ALA A 224 -4.00 0.87 -10.64
C ALA A 224 -2.51 1.20 -10.74
N LEU A 225 -1.64 0.44 -10.06
CA LEU A 225 -0.19 0.62 -10.14
C LEU A 225 0.33 0.32 -11.55
N ALA A 226 -0.08 -0.78 -12.16
CA ALA A 226 0.29 -1.14 -13.53
C ALA A 226 -0.19 -0.11 -14.56
N ALA A 227 -1.38 0.46 -14.35
CA ALA A 227 -1.97 1.48 -15.22
C ALA A 227 -1.15 2.77 -15.27
N VAL A 228 -0.65 3.23 -14.13
CA VAL A 228 0.10 4.49 -14.04
C VAL A 228 1.62 4.28 -14.19
N GLY A 229 2.12 3.09 -13.88
CA GLY A 229 3.56 2.78 -13.91
C GLY A 229 4.35 3.48 -12.81
N GLY A 230 5.60 3.85 -13.12
CA GLY A 230 6.52 4.48 -12.17
C GLY A 230 7.41 3.47 -11.46
N ASN A 231 7.97 3.87 -10.32
CA ASN A 231 8.92 3.09 -9.51
C ASN A 231 8.31 2.54 -8.21
N GLY A 232 6.98 2.64 -8.07
CA GLY A 232 6.28 2.18 -6.88
C GLY A 232 6.18 0.67 -6.77
N MET A 233 5.74 0.22 -5.61
CA MET A 233 5.56 -1.19 -5.27
C MET A 233 4.17 -1.39 -4.66
N LEU A 234 3.59 -2.57 -4.90
CA LEU A 234 2.31 -2.98 -4.34
C LEU A 234 2.50 -3.58 -2.95
N GLU A 235 1.70 -3.12 -2.00
CA GLU A 235 1.63 -3.72 -0.68
C GLU A 235 0.87 -5.05 -0.69
N VAL A 236 1.51 -6.11 -0.20
CA VAL A 236 0.89 -7.42 0.02
C VAL A 236 0.99 -7.77 1.50
N ASP A 237 -0.11 -7.72 2.22
CA ASP A 237 -0.15 -8.15 3.61
C ASP A 237 0.25 -9.62 3.73
N PHE A 238 1.23 -9.93 4.56
CA PHE A 238 1.79 -11.27 4.71
C PHE A 238 1.09 -12.11 5.81
N ASN A 239 0.17 -11.50 6.55
CA ASN A 239 -0.66 -12.22 7.50
C ASN A 239 -1.65 -13.16 6.79
N ASN A 240 -2.04 -14.22 7.48
CA ASN A 240 -2.96 -15.20 6.90
C ASN A 240 -4.32 -14.59 6.58
N ASN A 241 -4.73 -14.69 5.31
CA ASN A 241 -6.05 -14.27 4.84
C ASN A 241 -6.47 -15.14 3.65
N PRO A 242 -7.30 -16.18 3.86
CA PRO A 242 -7.70 -17.09 2.79
C PRO A 242 -8.45 -16.40 1.63
N LEU A 243 -9.27 -15.38 1.90
CA LEU A 243 -9.96 -14.59 0.85
C LEU A 243 -8.99 -13.79 -0.03
N ARG A 244 -7.77 -13.55 0.42
CA ARG A 244 -6.70 -12.98 -0.40
C ARG A 244 -5.94 -14.07 -1.13
N SER A 245 -5.47 -15.09 -0.42
CA SER A 245 -4.60 -16.12 -0.96
C SER A 245 -5.25 -16.91 -2.11
N LEU A 246 -6.53 -17.23 -2.02
CA LEU A 246 -7.28 -17.91 -3.08
C LEU A 246 -7.21 -17.19 -4.44
N ILE A 247 -7.15 -15.85 -4.43
CA ILE A 247 -7.15 -15.02 -5.64
C ILE A 247 -5.71 -14.68 -6.07
N VAL A 248 -4.86 -14.35 -5.09
CA VAL A 248 -3.59 -13.65 -5.34
C VAL A 248 -2.41 -14.61 -5.47
N ASP A 249 -2.37 -15.69 -4.69
CA ASP A 249 -1.22 -16.60 -4.70
C ASP A 249 -0.86 -17.15 -6.11
N PRO A 250 -1.83 -17.43 -7.01
CA PRO A 250 -1.53 -17.83 -8.37
C PRO A 250 -0.89 -16.74 -9.24
N MET A 251 -1.03 -15.45 -8.84
CA MET A 251 -0.51 -14.30 -9.59
C MET A 251 0.89 -13.87 -9.12
N LEU A 252 1.39 -14.46 -8.01
CA LEU A 252 2.70 -14.12 -7.46
C LEU A 252 3.83 -14.83 -8.21
N ASP A 253 4.75 -14.07 -8.79
CA ASP A 253 5.99 -14.59 -9.32
C ASP A 253 7.08 -14.59 -8.26
N LYS A 254 7.37 -15.78 -7.74
CA LYS A 254 8.39 -15.99 -6.70
C LYS A 254 9.82 -15.76 -7.18
N SER A 255 10.07 -15.75 -8.49
CA SER A 255 11.42 -15.57 -9.03
C SER A 255 11.80 -14.08 -9.12
N SER A 256 10.85 -13.22 -9.44
CA SER A 256 11.04 -11.80 -9.66
C SER A 256 10.65 -10.93 -8.44
N GLY A 257 9.85 -11.46 -7.52
CA GLY A 257 9.26 -10.66 -6.43
C GLY A 257 8.22 -9.68 -6.95
N SER A 258 7.40 -10.15 -7.91
CA SER A 258 6.35 -9.36 -8.57
C SER A 258 5.00 -10.09 -8.57
N MET A 259 3.97 -9.35 -8.93
CA MET A 259 2.64 -9.88 -9.26
C MET A 259 2.40 -9.72 -10.75
N GLU A 260 2.01 -10.80 -11.42
CA GLU A 260 1.64 -10.83 -12.83
C GLU A 260 0.12 -10.81 -12.99
N LEU A 261 -0.41 -9.74 -13.58
CA LEU A 261 -1.84 -9.53 -13.79
C LEU A 261 -2.38 -10.23 -15.03
N GLY A 262 -1.49 -10.65 -15.92
CA GLY A 262 -1.87 -11.33 -17.16
C GLY A 262 -2.70 -10.48 -18.12
N LYS A 263 -3.45 -11.18 -18.99
CA LYS A 263 -4.29 -10.57 -20.03
C LYS A 263 -5.79 -10.88 -19.84
N GLY A 264 -6.20 -11.36 -18.69
CA GLY A 264 -7.61 -11.59 -18.36
C GLY A 264 -8.40 -10.28 -18.39
N TYR A 265 -9.65 -10.33 -18.87
CA TYR A 265 -10.48 -9.12 -18.99
C TYR A 265 -10.90 -8.59 -17.60
N GLY A 266 -11.01 -7.28 -17.49
CA GLY A 266 -11.34 -6.62 -16.23
C GLY A 266 -10.21 -6.80 -15.21
N LEU A 267 -10.54 -7.24 -14.00
CA LEU A 267 -9.59 -7.64 -12.96
C LEU A 267 -8.83 -8.93 -13.29
N GLY A 268 -9.24 -9.67 -14.33
CA GLY A 268 -8.62 -10.96 -14.66
C GLY A 268 -8.89 -12.06 -13.63
N ILE A 269 -9.75 -11.82 -12.67
CA ILE A 269 -10.12 -12.79 -11.63
C ILE A 269 -11.26 -13.66 -12.16
N GLU A 270 -11.04 -14.97 -12.20
CA GLU A 270 -12.07 -15.98 -12.35
C GLU A 270 -12.24 -16.69 -11.01
N PHE A 271 -13.46 -16.65 -10.46
CA PHE A 271 -13.69 -17.06 -9.10
C PHE A 271 -14.89 -18.00 -8.99
N ASP A 272 -14.69 -19.18 -8.37
CA ASP A 272 -15.78 -20.07 -7.98
C ASP A 272 -16.26 -19.71 -6.56
N PHE A 273 -17.46 -19.14 -6.46
CA PHE A 273 -18.08 -18.77 -5.19
C PHE A 273 -18.18 -19.94 -4.19
N LYS A 274 -18.15 -21.20 -4.64
CA LYS A 274 -18.12 -22.36 -3.75
C LYS A 274 -16.88 -22.41 -2.89
N GLN A 275 -15.75 -21.87 -3.38
CA GLN A 275 -14.49 -21.86 -2.64
C GLN A 275 -14.49 -20.91 -1.45
N ILE A 276 -15.44 -19.97 -1.40
CA ILE A 276 -15.59 -19.01 -0.29
C ILE A 276 -16.85 -19.24 0.53
N GLU A 277 -17.66 -20.25 0.21
CA GLU A 277 -18.94 -20.51 0.93
C GLU A 277 -18.70 -20.72 2.43
N GLU A 278 -17.58 -21.33 2.83
CA GLU A 278 -17.20 -21.53 4.22
C GLU A 278 -16.94 -20.21 4.99
N PHE A 279 -16.65 -19.11 4.28
CA PHE A 279 -16.44 -17.78 4.87
C PHE A 279 -17.69 -16.91 4.87
N ARG A 280 -18.81 -17.45 4.39
CA ARG A 280 -20.08 -16.73 4.37
C ARG A 280 -20.66 -16.62 5.77
N VAL A 281 -20.98 -15.42 6.20
CA VAL A 281 -21.49 -15.13 7.55
C VAL A 281 -23.00 -14.85 7.61
N LEU A 282 -23.71 -14.84 6.47
CA LEU A 282 -25.17 -14.66 6.38
C LEU A 282 -25.72 -15.52 5.23
#